data_fa75b77fbc63f150eb114b34f44121fa
#
_entry.id   fa75b77fbc63f150eb114b34f44121fa
#
_cell.length_a   1.000
_cell.length_b   1.000
_cell.length_c   1.000
_cell.angle_alpha   90.00
_cell.angle_beta   90.00
_cell.angle_gamma   90.00
#
_symmetry.space_group_name_H-M   'P 1'
#
loop_
_entity.id
_entity.type
_entity.pdbx_description
1 polymer ?
#
loop_
_entity_poly.entity_id
_entity_poly.type
_entity_poly.pdbx_seq_one_letter_code
_entity_poly.pdbx_strand_id
1 'polypeptide(L)'
;MNFDRLKTRMATVPQKDLLHSSLSLSAALNYTAGLRLPNDLSLQERRSRVEQVIGEVEMNERASAAISTYSGGQVKRASLANELLPNPSLLFIDEATSGLDEHSDKEIMAMLRGLADAGKTILCITHNLGNVQQYVHTLVVMANGGYLAFVGSPSETLQYFEIDDLGELYLRLKDQEGNAWAKQFEKTRRGTQTRANTARKTSDEVGITIEREQFPP
;
A
#
# COMPACT_ATOMS: atom_id res chain seq x y z
N MET A 1 -19.82 -10.30 1.65
CA MET A 1 -18.72 -9.88 0.73
C MET A 1 -17.98 -11.13 0.30
N ASN A 2 -17.84 -11.42 -0.99
CA ASN A 2 -17.24 -12.68 -1.44
C ASN A 2 -15.71 -12.51 -1.47
N PHE A 3 -14.98 -13.17 -0.56
CA PHE A 3 -13.53 -13.07 -0.41
C PHE A 3 -12.78 -13.50 -1.69
N ASP A 4 -13.30 -14.46 -2.44
CA ASP A 4 -12.67 -14.91 -3.69
C ASP A 4 -12.68 -13.82 -4.78
N ARG A 5 -13.70 -12.97 -4.81
CA ARG A 5 -13.73 -11.79 -5.69
C ARG A 5 -12.79 -10.68 -5.25
N LEU A 6 -12.47 -10.59 -3.96
CA LEU A 6 -11.49 -9.63 -3.44
C LEU A 6 -10.06 -10.06 -3.74
N LYS A 7 -9.73 -11.33 -3.59
CA LYS A 7 -8.37 -11.87 -3.85
C LYS A 7 -7.83 -11.46 -5.23
N THR A 8 -8.68 -11.52 -6.26
CA THR A 8 -8.28 -11.17 -7.63
C THR A 8 -8.10 -9.67 -7.86
N ARG A 9 -8.56 -8.84 -6.92
CA ARG A 9 -8.50 -7.37 -6.98
C ARG A 9 -7.52 -6.75 -6.00
N MET A 10 -6.85 -7.58 -5.21
CA MET A 10 -5.88 -7.15 -4.21
C MET A 10 -4.48 -7.55 -4.63
N ALA A 11 -3.52 -6.69 -4.35
CA ALA A 11 -2.11 -7.01 -4.46
C ALA A 11 -1.36 -6.48 -3.24
N THR A 12 -0.20 -7.08 -2.97
CA THR A 12 0.65 -6.72 -1.82
C THR A 12 2.08 -6.57 -2.29
N VAL A 13 2.65 -5.41 -2.05
CA VAL A 13 4.08 -5.14 -2.24
C VAL A 13 4.77 -5.31 -0.89
N PRO A 14 5.58 -6.35 -0.70
CA PRO A 14 6.26 -6.58 0.55
C PRO A 14 7.45 -5.61 0.73
N GLN A 15 7.93 -5.47 1.97
CA GLN A 15 9.09 -4.67 2.30
C GLN A 15 10.34 -5.12 1.52
N LYS A 16 10.57 -6.45 1.44
CA LYS A 16 11.67 -7.02 0.65
C LYS A 16 11.19 -7.32 -0.76
N ASP A 17 11.88 -6.75 -1.74
CA ASP A 17 11.56 -6.97 -3.14
C ASP A 17 11.92 -8.39 -3.59
N LEU A 18 10.95 -9.10 -4.15
CA LEU A 18 11.07 -10.48 -4.61
C LEU A 18 11.17 -10.51 -6.14
N LEU A 19 12.31 -10.09 -6.67
CA LEU A 19 12.57 -10.04 -8.11
C LEU A 19 13.76 -10.92 -8.50
N HIS A 20 13.67 -11.52 -9.66
CA HIS A 20 14.79 -12.26 -10.26
C HIS A 20 15.81 -11.27 -10.84
N SER A 21 16.86 -10.98 -10.09
CA SER A 21 17.85 -9.94 -10.41
C SER A 21 18.59 -10.14 -11.74
N SER A 22 18.72 -11.39 -12.23
CA SER A 22 19.35 -11.72 -13.51
C SER A 22 18.46 -11.44 -14.73
N LEU A 23 17.15 -11.25 -14.55
CA LEU A 23 16.24 -10.94 -15.63
C LEU A 23 16.15 -9.43 -15.86
N SER A 24 15.75 -9.03 -17.07
CA SER A 24 15.25 -7.67 -17.30
C SER A 24 13.83 -7.52 -16.76
N LEU A 25 13.40 -6.28 -16.47
CA LEU A 25 12.03 -6.02 -16.04
C LEU A 25 11.01 -6.53 -17.04
N SER A 26 11.23 -6.26 -18.32
CA SER A 26 10.34 -6.73 -19.39
C SER A 26 10.22 -8.26 -19.41
N ALA A 27 11.34 -8.99 -19.25
CA ALA A 27 11.30 -10.46 -19.19
C ALA A 27 10.57 -10.96 -17.94
N ALA A 28 10.87 -10.39 -16.77
CA ALA A 28 10.22 -10.77 -15.51
C ALA A 28 8.70 -10.56 -15.58
N LEU A 29 8.25 -9.39 -16.07
CA LEU A 29 6.83 -9.10 -16.23
C LEU A 29 6.13 -9.99 -17.26
N ASN A 30 6.80 -10.36 -18.36
CA ASN A 30 6.24 -11.30 -19.32
C ASN A 30 6.02 -12.71 -18.71
N TYR A 31 6.96 -13.20 -17.89
CA TYR A 31 6.75 -14.44 -17.14
C TYR A 31 5.61 -14.32 -16.13
N THR A 32 5.56 -13.24 -15.37
CA THR A 32 4.47 -12.97 -14.43
C THR A 32 3.12 -12.87 -15.16
N ALA A 33 3.07 -12.23 -16.33
CA ALA A 33 1.87 -12.15 -17.17
C ALA A 33 1.35 -13.54 -17.57
N GLY A 34 2.27 -14.45 -17.91
CA GLY A 34 1.91 -15.84 -18.22
C GLY A 34 1.29 -16.59 -17.03
N LEU A 35 1.68 -16.24 -15.80
CA LEU A 35 1.23 -16.92 -14.59
C LEU A 35 -0.01 -16.28 -13.93
N ARG A 36 -0.14 -14.96 -13.99
CA ARG A 36 -1.13 -14.19 -13.19
C ARG A 36 -2.26 -13.59 -14.01
N LEU A 37 -2.08 -13.40 -15.31
CA LEU A 37 -3.16 -12.88 -16.17
C LEU A 37 -4.08 -14.00 -16.63
N PRO A 38 -5.38 -13.68 -16.92
CA PRO A 38 -6.36 -14.65 -17.39
C PRO A 38 -5.88 -15.42 -18.63
N ASN A 39 -6.19 -16.72 -18.72
CA ASN A 39 -5.71 -17.59 -19.79
C ASN A 39 -6.35 -17.30 -21.16
N ASP A 40 -7.48 -16.62 -21.19
CA ASP A 40 -8.22 -16.20 -22.38
C ASP A 40 -7.62 -14.95 -23.06
N LEU A 41 -6.68 -14.25 -22.41
CA LEU A 41 -5.95 -13.15 -23.05
C LEU A 41 -4.97 -13.66 -24.09
N SER A 42 -5.00 -13.03 -25.28
CA SER A 42 -4.04 -13.25 -26.33
C SER A 42 -2.61 -12.83 -25.94
N LEU A 43 -1.61 -13.33 -26.63
CA LEU A 43 -0.21 -12.93 -26.41
C LEU A 43 -0.02 -11.41 -26.61
N GLN A 44 -0.76 -10.81 -27.55
CA GLN A 44 -0.67 -9.38 -27.80
C GLN A 44 -1.25 -8.56 -26.66
N GLU A 45 -2.42 -8.93 -26.12
CA GLU A 45 -3.03 -8.26 -24.96
C GLU A 45 -2.14 -8.36 -23.74
N ARG A 46 -1.50 -9.51 -23.48
CA ARG A 46 -0.55 -9.67 -22.39
C ARG A 46 0.66 -8.76 -22.54
N ARG A 47 1.22 -8.65 -23.76
CA ARG A 47 2.35 -7.76 -24.04
C ARG A 47 1.95 -6.29 -23.85
N SER A 48 0.81 -5.88 -24.39
CA SER A 48 0.30 -4.52 -24.21
C SER A 48 0.11 -4.18 -22.73
N ARG A 49 -0.38 -5.14 -21.91
CA ARG A 49 -0.50 -4.93 -20.46
C ARG A 49 0.87 -4.79 -19.78
N VAL A 50 1.87 -5.56 -20.18
CA VAL A 50 3.24 -5.42 -19.67
C VAL A 50 3.81 -4.05 -20.00
N GLU A 51 3.69 -3.60 -21.26
CA GLU A 51 4.15 -2.28 -21.70
C GLU A 51 3.45 -1.14 -20.95
N GLN A 52 2.14 -1.25 -20.78
CA GLN A 52 1.36 -0.29 -20.00
C GLN A 52 1.87 -0.18 -18.56
N VAL A 53 2.10 -1.29 -17.88
CA VAL A 53 2.58 -1.29 -16.48
C VAL A 53 4.00 -0.72 -16.36
N ILE A 54 4.87 -1.03 -17.32
CA ILE A 54 6.22 -0.43 -17.39
C ILE A 54 6.12 1.09 -17.46
N GLY A 55 5.17 1.61 -18.26
CA GLY A 55 4.86 3.03 -18.34
C GLY A 55 4.28 3.60 -17.05
N GLU A 56 3.34 2.88 -16.40
CA GLU A 56 2.72 3.30 -15.13
C GLU A 56 3.76 3.52 -14.01
N VAL A 57 4.86 2.75 -14.03
CA VAL A 57 5.97 2.88 -13.06
C VAL A 57 7.17 3.65 -13.60
N GLU A 58 7.05 4.28 -14.78
CA GLU A 58 8.09 5.13 -15.41
C GLU A 58 9.44 4.42 -15.60
N MET A 59 9.40 3.16 -16.05
CA MET A 59 10.60 2.33 -16.24
C MET A 59 10.92 2.00 -17.71
N ASN A 60 10.34 2.75 -18.68
CA ASN A 60 10.48 2.47 -20.11
C ASN A 60 11.94 2.37 -20.58
N GLU A 61 12.79 3.32 -20.17
CA GLU A 61 14.19 3.38 -20.59
C GLU A 61 15.04 2.23 -19.98
N ARG A 62 14.61 1.68 -18.88
CA ARG A 62 15.34 0.65 -18.14
C ARG A 62 14.74 -0.75 -18.28
N ALA A 63 13.60 -0.88 -18.97
CA ALA A 63 12.84 -2.12 -19.06
C ALA A 63 13.63 -3.32 -19.61
N SER A 64 14.60 -3.08 -20.50
CA SER A 64 15.46 -4.11 -21.10
C SER A 64 16.74 -4.39 -20.32
N ALA A 65 17.11 -3.55 -19.35
CA ALA A 65 18.31 -3.74 -18.53
C ALA A 65 18.05 -4.80 -17.43
N ALA A 66 19.11 -5.52 -17.03
CA ALA A 66 19.01 -6.48 -15.93
C ALA A 66 18.69 -5.79 -14.61
N ILE A 67 17.74 -6.34 -13.84
CA ILE A 67 17.30 -5.81 -12.54
C ILE A 67 18.48 -5.68 -11.56
N SER A 68 19.51 -6.52 -11.67
CA SER A 68 20.73 -6.41 -10.86
C SER A 68 21.48 -5.08 -11.04
N THR A 69 21.18 -4.30 -12.09
CA THR A 69 21.80 -3.00 -12.38
C THR A 69 20.95 -1.82 -11.92
N TYR A 70 19.83 -2.09 -11.26
CA TYR A 70 18.88 -1.07 -10.84
C TYR A 70 19.31 -0.38 -9.54
N SER A 71 19.00 0.91 -9.40
CA SER A 71 19.04 1.61 -8.11
C SER A 71 17.93 1.10 -7.18
N GLY A 72 18.01 1.39 -5.89
CA GLY A 72 16.97 1.02 -4.92
C GLY A 72 15.57 1.48 -5.35
N GLY A 73 15.43 2.73 -5.79
CA GLY A 73 14.16 3.25 -6.30
C GLY A 73 13.66 2.51 -7.54
N GLN A 74 14.56 2.17 -8.47
CA GLN A 74 14.21 1.37 -9.66
C GLN A 74 13.80 -0.05 -9.31
N VAL A 75 14.43 -0.69 -8.33
CA VAL A 75 14.02 -2.01 -7.82
C VAL A 75 12.61 -1.93 -7.23
N LYS A 76 12.31 -0.89 -6.44
CA LYS A 76 10.99 -0.69 -5.87
C LYS A 76 9.92 -0.44 -6.93
N ARG A 77 10.20 0.36 -7.97
CA ARG A 77 9.33 0.56 -9.13
C ARG A 77 9.08 -0.75 -9.88
N ALA A 78 10.10 -1.57 -10.06
CA ALA A 78 9.99 -2.89 -10.69
C ALA A 78 9.12 -3.86 -9.85
N SER A 79 9.26 -3.83 -8.53
CA SER A 79 8.42 -4.59 -7.59
C SER A 79 6.97 -4.16 -7.67
N LEU A 80 6.71 -2.86 -7.69
CA LEU A 80 5.37 -2.30 -7.90
C LEU A 80 4.77 -2.72 -9.24
N ALA A 81 5.55 -2.69 -10.33
CA ALA A 81 5.11 -3.14 -11.65
C ALA A 81 4.62 -4.58 -11.63
N ASN A 82 5.36 -5.47 -10.96
CA ASN A 82 4.97 -6.87 -10.82
C ASN A 82 3.60 -7.04 -10.15
N GLU A 83 3.32 -6.25 -9.12
CA GLU A 83 2.05 -6.29 -8.40
C GLU A 83 0.91 -5.52 -9.09
N LEU A 84 1.22 -4.51 -9.90
CA LEU A 84 0.24 -3.78 -10.70
C LEU A 84 -0.23 -4.56 -11.95
N LEU A 85 0.53 -5.57 -12.39
CA LEU A 85 0.28 -6.31 -13.63
C LEU A 85 -1.14 -6.90 -13.71
N PRO A 86 -1.71 -7.53 -12.65
CA PRO A 86 -3.09 -8.02 -12.66
C PRO A 86 -4.16 -6.92 -12.57
N ASN A 87 -3.76 -5.65 -12.59
CA ASN A 87 -4.63 -4.48 -12.44
C ASN A 87 -5.48 -4.49 -11.14
N PRO A 88 -4.86 -4.58 -9.98
CA PRO A 88 -5.59 -4.59 -8.71
C PRO A 88 -6.31 -3.25 -8.49
N SER A 89 -7.46 -3.28 -7.81
CA SER A 89 -8.15 -2.08 -7.33
C SER A 89 -7.71 -1.67 -5.92
N LEU A 90 -7.13 -2.61 -5.16
CA LEU A 90 -6.62 -2.39 -3.82
C LEU A 90 -5.16 -2.87 -3.72
N LEU A 91 -4.27 -1.99 -3.31
CA LEU A 91 -2.84 -2.25 -3.16
C LEU A 91 -2.42 -2.03 -1.71
N PHE A 92 -1.86 -3.06 -1.10
CA PHE A 92 -1.19 -2.98 0.19
C PHE A 92 0.31 -2.85 -0.04
N ILE A 93 0.93 -1.89 0.62
CA ILE A 93 2.35 -1.63 0.47
C ILE A 93 2.97 -1.55 1.87
N ASP A 94 3.93 -2.42 2.10
CA ASP A 94 4.67 -2.45 3.35
C ASP A 94 6.01 -1.75 3.15
N GLU A 95 6.15 -0.57 3.76
CA GLU A 95 7.36 0.26 3.71
C GLU A 95 7.90 0.50 2.28
N ALA A 96 7.06 1.07 1.39
CA ALA A 96 7.40 1.32 -0.02
C ALA A 96 8.73 2.04 -0.24
N THR A 97 9.12 2.89 0.69
CA THR A 97 10.25 3.84 0.54
C THR A 97 11.35 3.63 1.56
N SER A 98 11.28 2.54 2.35
CA SER A 98 12.32 2.22 3.34
C SER A 98 13.68 2.02 2.68
N GLY A 99 14.70 2.72 3.20
CA GLY A 99 16.07 2.64 2.70
C GLY A 99 16.34 3.40 1.39
N LEU A 100 15.37 4.15 0.88
CA LEU A 100 15.57 5.03 -0.27
C LEU A 100 16.10 6.41 0.17
N ASP A 101 16.80 7.07 -0.74
CA ASP A 101 17.14 8.49 -0.60
C ASP A 101 15.86 9.36 -0.73
N GLU A 102 15.94 10.61 -0.27
CA GLU A 102 14.79 11.53 -0.23
C GLU A 102 14.19 11.79 -1.62
N HIS A 103 15.00 11.83 -2.66
CA HIS A 103 14.53 12.05 -4.02
C HIS A 103 13.73 10.85 -4.52
N SER A 104 14.26 9.64 -4.37
CA SER A 104 13.57 8.39 -4.73
C SER A 104 12.30 8.16 -3.93
N ASP A 105 12.30 8.50 -2.61
CA ASP A 105 11.09 8.46 -1.77
C ASP A 105 10.00 9.36 -2.34
N LYS A 106 10.34 10.62 -2.65
CA LYS A 106 9.41 11.59 -3.23
C LYS A 106 8.82 11.12 -4.55
N GLU A 107 9.65 10.57 -5.43
CA GLU A 107 9.19 10.05 -6.73
C GLU A 107 8.23 8.86 -6.58
N ILE A 108 8.54 7.92 -5.67
CA ILE A 108 7.65 6.78 -5.38
C ILE A 108 6.32 7.26 -4.80
N MET A 109 6.34 8.18 -3.84
CA MET A 109 5.13 8.73 -3.23
C MET A 109 4.27 9.50 -4.25
N ALA A 110 4.89 10.26 -5.15
CA ALA A 110 4.19 10.95 -6.24
C ALA A 110 3.52 9.96 -7.21
N MET A 111 4.23 8.89 -7.59
CA MET A 111 3.69 7.84 -8.44
C MET A 111 2.51 7.13 -7.77
N LEU A 112 2.62 6.76 -6.49
CA LEU A 112 1.53 6.15 -5.73
C LEU A 112 0.32 7.08 -5.65
N ARG A 113 0.55 8.39 -5.46
CA ARG A 113 -0.52 9.37 -5.50
C ARG A 113 -1.21 9.41 -6.86
N GLY A 114 -0.48 9.42 -7.97
CA GLY A 114 -1.04 9.36 -9.32
C GLY A 114 -1.90 8.11 -9.55
N LEU A 115 -1.46 6.96 -9.07
CA LEU A 115 -2.23 5.72 -9.14
C LEU A 115 -3.53 5.79 -8.31
N ALA A 116 -3.49 6.45 -7.14
CA ALA A 116 -4.66 6.64 -6.30
C ALA A 116 -5.66 7.61 -6.96
N ASP A 117 -5.19 8.70 -7.53
CA ASP A 117 -6.02 9.68 -8.25
C ASP A 117 -6.63 9.06 -9.53
N ALA A 118 -5.97 8.05 -10.12
CA ALA A 118 -6.50 7.23 -11.22
C ALA A 118 -7.52 6.16 -10.76
N GLY A 119 -7.92 6.15 -9.48
CA GLY A 119 -9.02 5.33 -8.95
C GLY A 119 -8.58 4.05 -8.24
N LYS A 120 -7.29 3.83 -7.97
CA LYS A 120 -6.83 2.73 -7.13
C LYS A 120 -6.93 3.11 -5.64
N THR A 121 -7.25 2.14 -4.80
CA THR A 121 -7.12 2.30 -3.35
C THR A 121 -5.75 1.80 -2.92
N ILE A 122 -4.95 2.64 -2.28
CA ILE A 122 -3.62 2.29 -1.81
C ILE A 122 -3.55 2.45 -0.30
N LEU A 123 -3.16 1.40 0.40
CA LEU A 123 -2.86 1.41 1.82
C LEU A 123 -1.36 1.17 1.98
N CYS A 124 -0.64 2.22 2.38
CA CYS A 124 0.79 2.20 2.57
C CYS A 124 1.12 2.27 4.05
N ILE A 125 1.90 1.32 4.56
CA ILE A 125 2.51 1.37 5.89
C ILE A 125 3.86 2.04 5.72
N THR A 126 4.13 3.07 6.50
CA THR A 126 5.40 3.79 6.48
C THR A 126 5.74 4.37 7.85
N HIS A 127 7.02 4.46 8.14
CA HIS A 127 7.57 5.23 9.26
C HIS A 127 8.23 6.53 8.78
N ASN A 128 8.37 6.75 7.45
CA ASN A 128 8.89 7.99 6.88
C ASN A 128 7.74 8.96 6.63
N LEU A 129 7.69 10.06 7.39
CA LEU A 129 6.62 11.06 7.34
C LEU A 129 6.94 12.27 6.47
N GLY A 130 8.18 12.38 5.93
CA GLY A 130 8.64 13.56 5.22
C GLY A 130 7.80 13.97 4.01
N ASN A 131 7.33 13.00 3.23
CA ASN A 131 6.51 13.26 2.03
C ASN A 131 5.01 12.97 2.22
N VAL A 132 4.59 12.52 3.42
CA VAL A 132 3.20 12.11 3.69
C VAL A 132 2.24 13.27 3.55
N GLN A 133 2.59 14.45 4.05
CA GLN A 133 1.73 15.64 4.00
C GLN A 133 1.36 16.02 2.56
N GLN A 134 2.25 15.84 1.61
CA GLN A 134 2.05 16.22 0.21
C GLN A 134 1.29 15.17 -0.59
N TYR A 135 1.52 13.88 -0.33
CA TYR A 135 1.07 12.81 -1.22
C TYR A 135 -0.05 11.93 -0.67
N VAL A 136 -0.35 12.01 0.62
CA VAL A 136 -1.34 11.12 1.26
C VAL A 136 -2.68 11.84 1.45
N HIS A 137 -3.79 11.14 1.14
CA HIS A 137 -5.14 11.70 1.36
C HIS A 137 -5.58 11.54 2.81
N THR A 138 -5.26 10.39 3.41
CA THR A 138 -5.75 10.02 4.74
C THR A 138 -4.65 9.32 5.51
N LEU A 139 -4.42 9.75 6.73
CA LEU A 139 -3.55 9.11 7.70
C LEU A 139 -4.38 8.25 8.66
N VAL A 140 -3.86 7.06 8.95
CA VAL A 140 -4.30 6.22 10.05
C VAL A 140 -3.15 6.15 11.04
N VAL A 141 -3.31 6.80 12.19
CA VAL A 141 -2.26 6.88 13.21
C VAL A 141 -2.52 5.81 14.26
N MET A 142 -1.54 4.92 14.41
CA MET A 142 -1.54 3.87 15.42
C MET A 142 -0.59 4.23 16.55
N ALA A 143 -1.09 4.23 17.79
CA ALA A 143 -0.29 4.42 18.98
C ALA A 143 0.27 3.08 19.50
N ASN A 144 1.19 3.16 20.47
CA ASN A 144 1.79 2.00 21.12
C ASN A 144 0.72 1.01 21.62
N GLY A 145 0.99 -0.29 21.43
CA GLY A 145 0.03 -1.34 21.75
C GLY A 145 -1.03 -1.59 20.66
N GLY A 146 -0.88 -0.98 19.46
CA GLY A 146 -1.79 -1.17 18.34
C GLY A 146 -3.12 -0.43 18.48
N TYR A 147 -3.17 0.61 19.30
CA TYR A 147 -4.36 1.41 19.50
C TYR A 147 -4.53 2.45 18.38
N LEU A 148 -5.74 2.55 17.83
CA LEU A 148 -6.08 3.58 16.84
C LEU A 148 -6.16 4.94 17.53
N ALA A 149 -5.19 5.82 17.25
CA ALA A 149 -5.11 7.15 17.85
C ALA A 149 -5.82 8.23 17.03
N PHE A 150 -5.84 8.10 15.70
CA PHE A 150 -6.49 9.08 14.82
C PHE A 150 -6.69 8.54 13.40
N VAL A 151 -7.70 9.07 12.71
CA VAL A 151 -7.92 8.90 11.26
C VAL A 151 -8.33 10.24 10.68
N GLY A 152 -7.59 10.74 9.70
CA GLY A 152 -7.91 12.02 9.06
C GLY A 152 -6.90 12.40 7.97
N SER A 153 -7.10 13.57 7.37
CA SER A 153 -6.12 14.15 6.45
C SER A 153 -4.84 14.55 7.20
N PRO A 154 -3.71 14.75 6.49
CA PRO A 154 -2.49 15.27 7.12
C PRO A 154 -2.72 16.58 7.90
N SER A 155 -3.46 17.52 7.36
CA SER A 155 -3.77 18.79 8.04
C SER A 155 -4.62 18.61 9.30
N GLU A 156 -5.62 17.72 9.26
CA GLU A 156 -6.41 17.37 10.45
C GLU A 156 -5.54 16.66 11.51
N THR A 157 -4.54 15.88 11.08
CA THR A 157 -3.59 15.24 11.99
C THR A 157 -2.75 16.25 12.75
N LEU A 158 -2.19 17.25 12.04
CA LEU A 158 -1.44 18.35 12.68
C LEU A 158 -2.29 19.07 13.74
N GLN A 159 -3.53 19.40 13.41
CA GLN A 159 -4.46 20.08 14.34
C GLN A 159 -4.83 19.20 15.55
N TYR A 160 -5.08 17.90 15.32
CA TYR A 160 -5.50 16.99 16.39
C TYR A 160 -4.40 16.73 17.42
N PHE A 161 -3.16 16.59 16.94
CA PHE A 161 -2.01 16.33 17.80
C PHE A 161 -1.33 17.63 18.28
N GLU A 162 -1.80 18.81 17.84
CA GLU A 162 -1.23 20.12 18.17
C GLU A 162 0.27 20.19 17.87
N ILE A 163 0.66 19.79 16.64
CA ILE A 163 2.02 19.79 16.11
C ILE A 163 2.10 20.60 14.82
N ASP A 164 3.26 21.19 14.55
CA ASP A 164 3.49 21.99 13.35
C ASP A 164 3.98 21.15 12.17
N ASP A 165 4.66 20.03 12.45
CA ASP A 165 5.20 19.11 11.45
C ASP A 165 4.89 17.64 11.81
N LEU A 166 4.58 16.82 10.79
CA LEU A 166 4.28 15.40 11.00
C LEU A 166 5.47 14.61 11.58
N GLY A 167 6.71 15.06 11.40
CA GLY A 167 7.90 14.47 12.03
C GLY A 167 7.85 14.47 13.56
N GLU A 168 7.09 15.41 14.16
CA GLU A 168 6.90 15.47 15.61
C GLU A 168 5.93 14.43 16.14
N LEU A 169 5.14 13.80 15.27
CA LEU A 169 4.06 12.88 15.64
C LEU A 169 4.55 11.74 16.55
N TYR A 170 5.72 11.16 16.24
CA TYR A 170 6.28 10.07 17.07
C TYR A 170 6.66 10.51 18.48
N LEU A 171 7.10 11.76 18.65
CA LEU A 171 7.37 12.32 19.96
C LEU A 171 6.05 12.58 20.70
N ARG A 172 5.09 13.20 20.03
CA ARG A 172 3.77 13.50 20.58
C ARG A 172 3.02 12.26 21.06
N LEU A 173 3.12 11.16 20.32
CA LEU A 173 2.50 9.88 20.69
C LEU A 173 3.05 9.29 22.00
N LYS A 174 4.25 9.70 22.45
CA LYS A 174 4.85 9.25 23.73
C LYS A 174 4.33 9.99 24.96
N ASP A 175 3.61 11.09 24.78
CA ASP A 175 3.13 11.92 25.89
C ASP A 175 2.06 11.22 26.74
N GLN A 176 1.41 10.19 26.18
CA GLN A 176 0.44 9.39 26.90
C GLN A 176 0.36 7.95 26.38
N GLU A 177 -0.26 7.08 27.17
CA GLU A 177 -0.49 5.68 26.81
C GLU A 177 -1.35 5.54 25.55
N GLY A 178 -1.11 4.50 24.74
CA GLY A 178 -1.83 4.28 23.49
C GLY A 178 -3.35 4.16 23.69
N ASN A 179 -3.80 3.53 24.77
CA ASN A 179 -5.23 3.43 25.12
C ASN A 179 -5.86 4.79 25.44
N ALA A 180 -5.08 5.75 25.96
CA ALA A 180 -5.57 7.10 26.24
C ALA A 180 -5.81 7.87 24.93
N TRP A 181 -4.91 7.74 23.94
CA TRP A 181 -5.11 8.27 22.61
C TRP A 181 -6.36 7.70 21.93
N ALA A 182 -6.58 6.39 22.02
CA ALA A 182 -7.77 5.76 21.46
C ALA A 182 -9.06 6.29 22.09
N LYS A 183 -9.11 6.41 23.42
CA LYS A 183 -10.25 7.00 24.14
C LYS A 183 -10.49 8.46 23.80
N GLN A 184 -9.42 9.24 23.57
CA GLN A 184 -9.50 10.62 23.15
C GLN A 184 -10.09 10.72 21.74
N PHE A 185 -9.61 9.90 20.80
CA PHE A 185 -10.12 9.85 19.45
C PHE A 185 -11.58 9.41 19.37
N GLU A 186 -12.00 8.40 20.16
CA GLU A 186 -13.40 7.95 20.24
C GLU A 186 -14.37 9.06 20.62
N LYS A 187 -13.96 10.06 21.38
CA LYS A 187 -14.79 11.23 21.76
C LYS A 187 -14.97 12.21 20.61
N THR A 188 -14.16 12.14 19.57
CA THR A 188 -14.32 12.99 18.39
C THR A 188 -15.51 12.51 17.55
N ARG A 189 -16.09 13.40 16.76
CA ARG A 189 -17.18 13.06 15.81
C ARG A 189 -16.74 11.95 14.84
N ARG A 190 -15.49 12.01 14.35
CA ARG A 190 -14.93 11.02 13.42
C ARG A 190 -14.66 9.66 14.11
N GLY A 191 -14.14 9.67 15.31
CA GLY A 191 -13.94 8.46 16.12
C GLY A 191 -15.26 7.73 16.39
N THR A 192 -16.30 8.46 16.75
CA THR A 192 -17.65 7.91 16.96
C THR A 192 -18.20 7.29 15.67
N GLN A 193 -18.02 7.92 14.51
CA GLN A 193 -18.44 7.38 13.22
C GLN A 193 -17.65 6.12 12.83
N THR A 194 -16.32 6.12 13.03
CA THR A 194 -15.45 4.98 12.75
C THR A 194 -15.89 3.77 13.57
N ARG A 195 -16.13 3.94 14.86
CA ARG A 195 -16.60 2.88 15.75
C ARG A 195 -17.99 2.34 15.34
N ALA A 196 -18.93 3.22 15.01
CA ALA A 196 -20.27 2.83 14.57
C ALA A 196 -20.23 2.02 13.26
N ASN A 197 -19.39 2.40 12.31
CA ASN A 197 -19.20 1.69 11.06
C ASN A 197 -18.56 0.31 11.26
N THR A 198 -17.60 0.20 12.17
CA THR A 198 -16.97 -1.08 12.52
C THR A 198 -17.98 -2.00 13.21
N ALA A 199 -18.74 -1.50 14.18
CA ALA A 199 -19.76 -2.29 14.89
C ALA A 199 -20.88 -2.80 13.94
N ARG A 200 -21.31 -1.99 12.97
CA ARG A 200 -22.30 -2.43 11.95
C ARG A 200 -21.75 -3.56 11.07
N LYS A 201 -20.48 -3.46 10.63
CA LYS A 201 -19.86 -4.55 9.84
C LYS A 201 -19.71 -5.84 10.62
N THR A 202 -19.36 -5.76 11.91
CA THR A 202 -19.22 -6.96 12.75
C THR A 202 -20.56 -7.64 13.02
N SER A 203 -21.68 -6.90 13.11
CA SER A 203 -23.00 -7.49 13.25
C SER A 203 -23.52 -8.17 11.97
N ASP A 204 -23.08 -7.67 10.80
CA ASP A 204 -23.44 -8.27 9.50
C ASP A 204 -22.56 -9.48 9.13
N GLU A 205 -21.41 -9.65 9.79
CA GLU A 205 -20.43 -10.73 9.55
C GLU A 205 -20.54 -11.94 10.49
N VAL A 206 -21.47 -11.96 11.45
CA VAL A 206 -21.71 -13.09 12.36
C VAL A 206 -22.41 -14.26 11.64
N GLY A 207 -21.89 -14.67 10.50
CA GLY A 207 -22.33 -15.81 9.69
C GLY A 207 -21.17 -16.60 9.08
N ILE A 208 -19.92 -16.28 9.38
CA ILE A 208 -18.78 -17.04 8.84
C ILE A 208 -18.23 -17.94 9.94
N THR A 209 -18.71 -19.18 9.97
CA THR A 209 -18.04 -20.27 10.68
C THR A 209 -16.77 -20.60 9.89
N ILE A 210 -15.61 -20.27 10.45
CA ILE A 210 -14.33 -20.73 9.92
C ILE A 210 -14.16 -22.18 10.37
N GLU A 211 -14.54 -23.15 9.53
CA GLU A 211 -14.07 -24.53 9.69
C GLU A 211 -12.55 -24.52 9.48
N ARG A 212 -11.81 -24.81 10.55
CA ARG A 212 -10.38 -25.10 10.48
C ARG A 212 -10.20 -26.41 9.75
N GLU A 213 -9.81 -26.39 8.49
CA GLU A 213 -9.25 -27.57 7.84
C GLU A 213 -8.01 -28.00 8.63
N GLN A 214 -8.08 -29.18 9.22
CA GLN A 214 -6.96 -29.85 9.83
C GLN A 214 -6.02 -30.30 8.70
N PHE A 215 -4.82 -29.75 8.67
CA PHE A 215 -3.76 -30.31 7.84
C PHE A 215 -3.40 -31.71 8.39
N PRO A 216 -3.34 -32.75 7.56
CA PRO A 216 -2.87 -34.08 7.99
C PRO A 216 -1.37 -34.02 8.33
N PRO A 217 -0.88 -34.94 9.20
CA PRO A 217 0.49 -34.99 9.72
C PRO A 217 1.55 -35.25 8.67
#